data_e2450bf76c0d83c08d2e2468646cdaf6
#
_entry.id   e2450bf76c0d83c08d2e2468646cdaf6
#
_cell.length_a   1.000
_cell.length_b   1.000
_cell.length_c   1.000
_cell.angle_alpha   90.00
_cell.angle_beta   90.00
_cell.angle_gamma   90.00
#
_symmetry.space_group_name_H-M   'P 1'
#
loop_
_entity.id
_entity.type
_entity.pdbx_description
1 polymer ?
#
loop_
_entity_poly.entity_id
_entity_poly.type
_entity_poly.pdbx_seq_one_letter_code
_entity_poly.pdbx_strand_id
1 'polypeptide(L)'
;MKINKIFVAFAVLLACVLGYGVYTHNKGDETSKQQENKEVKVGVLQLLSHPALDQIYKGLEDGLAKEGYIVGKNLKIDLQNAQGDQSNLASMGQKLVSDNNDILVGITTPATLSLSNSTKKKTIIMAGITYPVEAGLIQAEDKPGNNITGVSDRTPIKQQLEVMKKVLPNMKRVGILYTASEDNAVKQAQEAEKLAKELGLETKTATVANTNDIQQVTENLASQTDAIFVPIDNTIASAMATVVKVTDAKKNSGLSVS
;
A
#
# COMPACT_ATOMS: atom_id res chain seq x y z
N MET A 1 -25.66 -52.32 -61.40
CA MET A 1 -25.39 -52.25 -59.95
C MET A 1 -26.16 -51.06 -59.36
N LYS A 2 -27.27 -51.26 -58.67
CA LYS A 2 -28.11 -50.15 -58.11
C LYS A 2 -27.47 -49.67 -56.82
N ILE A 3 -26.87 -48.51 -56.87
CA ILE A 3 -26.31 -47.85 -55.67
C ILE A 3 -27.48 -47.51 -54.73
N ASN A 4 -27.41 -48.07 -53.55
CA ASN A 4 -28.49 -47.95 -52.51
C ASN A 4 -28.52 -46.46 -52.05
N LYS A 5 -29.63 -45.77 -52.30
CA LYS A 5 -29.84 -44.34 -51.98
C LYS A 5 -29.57 -44.05 -50.50
N ILE A 6 -29.76 -45.03 -49.62
CA ILE A 6 -29.51 -44.95 -48.21
C ILE A 6 -27.99 -44.82 -47.91
N PHE A 7 -27.12 -45.50 -48.70
CA PHE A 7 -25.67 -45.49 -48.55
C PHE A 7 -25.10 -44.13 -48.95
N VAL A 8 -25.66 -43.49 -49.99
CA VAL A 8 -25.25 -42.15 -50.43
C VAL A 8 -25.67 -41.10 -49.42
N ALA A 9 -26.86 -41.21 -48.83
CA ALA A 9 -27.34 -40.29 -47.78
C ALA A 9 -26.45 -40.37 -46.51
N PHE A 10 -26.01 -41.59 -46.14
CA PHE A 10 -25.14 -41.77 -44.97
C PHE A 10 -23.72 -41.24 -45.20
N ALA A 11 -23.17 -41.37 -46.42
CA ALA A 11 -21.86 -40.84 -46.77
C ALA A 11 -21.85 -39.30 -46.82
N VAL A 12 -22.94 -38.67 -47.27
CA VAL A 12 -23.07 -37.19 -47.26
C VAL A 12 -23.22 -36.69 -45.82
N LEU A 13 -23.96 -37.37 -44.96
CA LEU A 13 -24.14 -37.01 -43.55
C LEU A 13 -22.81 -37.12 -42.77
N LEU A 14 -22.03 -38.17 -43.05
CA LEU A 14 -20.69 -38.37 -42.46
C LEU A 14 -19.69 -37.27 -42.90
N ALA A 15 -19.74 -36.89 -44.19
CA ALA A 15 -18.91 -35.82 -44.72
C ALA A 15 -19.27 -34.46 -44.13
N CYS A 16 -20.56 -34.19 -43.88
CA CYS A 16 -21.02 -32.95 -43.21
C CYS A 16 -20.61 -32.93 -41.74
N VAL A 17 -20.67 -34.03 -41.00
CA VAL A 17 -20.23 -34.12 -39.59
C VAL A 17 -18.72 -33.97 -39.47
N LEU A 18 -17.94 -34.59 -40.35
CA LEU A 18 -16.48 -34.44 -40.38
C LEU A 18 -16.07 -33.04 -40.82
N GLY A 19 -16.73 -32.45 -41.81
CA GLY A 19 -16.51 -31.06 -42.25
C GLY A 19 -16.86 -30.04 -41.17
N TYR A 20 -17.94 -30.25 -40.42
CA TYR A 20 -18.32 -29.38 -39.29
C TYR A 20 -17.34 -29.52 -38.12
N GLY A 21 -16.87 -30.76 -37.83
CA GLY A 21 -15.87 -31.00 -36.79
C GLY A 21 -14.52 -30.34 -37.11
N VAL A 22 -14.06 -30.40 -38.37
CA VAL A 22 -12.83 -29.68 -38.81
C VAL A 22 -13.03 -28.16 -38.80
N TYR A 23 -14.21 -27.69 -39.22
CA TYR A 23 -14.54 -26.27 -39.20
C TYR A 23 -14.59 -25.69 -37.78
N THR A 24 -15.17 -26.43 -36.82
CA THR A 24 -15.21 -26.01 -35.41
C THR A 24 -13.86 -26.11 -34.72
N HIS A 25 -13.03 -27.12 -35.08
CA HIS A 25 -11.67 -27.26 -34.54
C HIS A 25 -10.75 -26.13 -35.03
N ASN A 26 -10.84 -25.77 -36.33
CA ASN A 26 -10.08 -24.64 -36.87
C ASN A 26 -10.55 -23.27 -36.30
N LYS A 27 -11.84 -23.09 -35.98
CA LYS A 27 -12.31 -21.86 -35.32
C LYS A 27 -11.89 -21.78 -33.85
N GLY A 28 -11.71 -22.91 -33.16
CA GLY A 28 -11.20 -22.95 -31.80
C GLY A 28 -9.74 -22.51 -31.69
N ASP A 29 -8.92 -22.85 -32.68
CA ASP A 29 -7.50 -22.47 -32.71
C ASP A 29 -7.25 -21.03 -33.17
N GLU A 30 -8.13 -20.42 -33.96
CA GLU A 30 -7.98 -19.03 -34.36
C GLU A 30 -8.46 -18.04 -33.29
N THR A 31 -9.38 -18.42 -32.40
CA THR A 31 -9.84 -17.58 -31.27
C THR A 31 -8.84 -17.57 -30.13
N SER A 32 -7.93 -18.55 -30.04
CA SER A 32 -6.86 -18.58 -29.03
C SER A 32 -5.57 -17.86 -29.47
N LYS A 33 -5.48 -17.35 -30.71
CA LYS A 33 -4.27 -16.71 -31.25
C LYS A 33 -4.33 -15.21 -31.44
N GLN A 34 -5.43 -14.53 -31.03
CA GLN A 34 -5.56 -13.07 -31.04
C GLN A 34 -6.00 -12.49 -29.69
N GLN A 35 -5.48 -13.00 -28.59
CA GLN A 35 -5.21 -12.11 -27.49
C GLN A 35 -3.87 -11.43 -27.82
N GLU A 36 -3.94 -10.34 -28.61
CA GLU A 36 -2.87 -9.35 -28.60
C GLU A 36 -2.51 -9.13 -27.14
N ASN A 37 -1.25 -9.39 -26.77
CA ASN A 37 -0.70 -9.11 -25.45
C ASN A 37 -0.77 -7.59 -25.25
N LYS A 38 -1.97 -7.08 -24.94
CA LYS A 38 -2.13 -5.68 -24.55
C LYS A 38 -1.31 -5.47 -23.31
N GLU A 39 -0.26 -4.68 -23.42
CA GLU A 39 0.59 -4.31 -22.30
C GLU A 39 -0.28 -3.65 -21.21
N VAL A 40 -0.34 -4.25 -20.02
CA VAL A 40 -1.02 -3.68 -18.86
C VAL A 40 -0.15 -2.57 -18.30
N LYS A 41 -0.76 -1.42 -18.00
CA LYS A 41 -0.08 -0.24 -17.43
C LYS A 41 -0.53 -0.03 -15.99
N VAL A 42 0.43 -0.03 -15.08
CA VAL A 42 0.22 0.20 -13.65
C VAL A 42 0.95 1.47 -13.23
N GLY A 43 0.18 2.47 -12.80
CA GLY A 43 0.75 3.68 -12.18
C GLY A 43 0.89 3.50 -10.68
N VAL A 44 2.09 3.64 -10.15
CA VAL A 44 2.38 3.52 -8.72
C VAL A 44 2.77 4.87 -8.15
N LEU A 45 2.08 5.31 -7.10
CA LEU A 45 2.42 6.51 -6.34
C LEU A 45 2.92 6.12 -4.96
N GLN A 46 4.14 6.53 -4.63
CA GLN A 46 4.80 6.31 -3.35
C GLN A 46 5.10 7.65 -2.68
N LEU A 47 4.85 7.77 -1.36
CA LEU A 47 5.11 9.00 -0.62
C LEU A 47 6.60 9.37 -0.63
N LEU A 48 7.44 8.42 -0.26
CA LEU A 48 8.90 8.54 -0.23
C LEU A 48 9.54 7.14 -0.23
N SER A 49 10.87 7.07 -0.37
CA SER A 49 11.61 5.82 -0.30
C SER A 49 12.15 5.59 1.11
N HIS A 50 11.83 4.43 1.67
CA HIS A 50 12.51 3.83 2.81
C HIS A 50 12.30 2.30 2.76
N PRO A 51 13.12 1.49 3.48
CA PRO A 51 13.15 0.05 3.29
C PRO A 51 11.79 -0.65 3.32
N ALA A 52 10.86 -0.23 4.19
CA ALA A 52 9.55 -0.88 4.28
C ALA A 52 8.69 -0.60 3.05
N LEU A 53 8.65 0.65 2.55
CA LEU A 53 7.85 1.01 1.37
C LEU A 53 8.45 0.40 0.09
N ASP A 54 9.78 0.35 -0.01
CA ASP A 54 10.46 -0.27 -1.15
C ASP A 54 10.19 -1.78 -1.18
N GLN A 55 10.04 -2.43 -0.02
CA GLN A 55 9.60 -3.83 0.07
C GLN A 55 8.13 -4.03 -0.36
N ILE A 56 7.23 -3.07 -0.06
CA ILE A 56 5.85 -3.11 -0.55
C ILE A 56 5.84 -3.04 -2.08
N TYR A 57 6.60 -2.09 -2.66
CA TYR A 57 6.74 -1.98 -4.11
C TYR A 57 7.31 -3.26 -4.74
N LYS A 58 8.39 -3.79 -4.17
CA LYS A 58 8.96 -5.07 -4.63
C LYS A 58 7.96 -6.22 -4.53
N GLY A 59 7.20 -6.29 -3.44
CA GLY A 59 6.14 -7.30 -3.27
C GLY A 59 5.05 -7.20 -4.34
N LEU A 60 4.70 -5.99 -4.79
CA LEU A 60 3.80 -5.78 -5.91
C LEU A 60 4.38 -6.34 -7.22
N GLU A 61 5.65 -6.01 -7.55
CA GLU A 61 6.32 -6.55 -8.74
C GLU A 61 6.40 -8.08 -8.71
N ASP A 62 6.85 -8.65 -7.59
CA ASP A 62 6.98 -10.11 -7.42
C ASP A 62 5.62 -10.82 -7.49
N GLY A 63 4.56 -10.21 -6.95
CA GLY A 63 3.20 -10.73 -7.03
C GLY A 63 2.67 -10.72 -8.46
N LEU A 64 2.82 -9.62 -9.18
CA LEU A 64 2.41 -9.51 -10.58
C LEU A 64 3.19 -10.50 -11.47
N ALA A 65 4.49 -10.67 -11.22
CA ALA A 65 5.31 -11.62 -11.95
C ALA A 65 4.86 -13.07 -11.76
N LYS A 66 4.44 -13.46 -10.54
CA LYS A 66 3.87 -14.80 -10.26
C LYS A 66 2.58 -15.06 -11.02
N GLU A 67 1.77 -14.02 -11.24
CA GLU A 67 0.54 -14.09 -12.02
C GLU A 67 0.78 -13.93 -13.55
N GLY A 68 2.05 -13.91 -13.98
CA GLY A 68 2.43 -13.87 -15.40
C GLY A 68 2.56 -12.47 -16.00
N TYR A 69 2.43 -11.41 -15.18
CA TYR A 69 2.65 -10.03 -15.63
C TYR A 69 4.10 -9.65 -15.42
N ILE A 70 4.87 -9.61 -16.51
CA ILE A 70 6.32 -9.38 -16.50
C ILE A 70 6.65 -8.00 -17.04
N VAL A 71 7.36 -7.20 -16.26
CA VAL A 71 7.83 -5.87 -16.67
C VAL A 71 8.68 -5.99 -17.95
N GLY A 72 8.36 -5.16 -18.94
CA GLY A 72 9.02 -5.14 -20.25
C GLY A 72 8.55 -6.21 -21.23
N LYS A 73 7.57 -7.08 -20.86
CA LYS A 73 6.92 -8.01 -21.78
C LYS A 73 5.45 -7.64 -22.02
N ASN A 74 4.65 -7.72 -20.97
CA ASN A 74 3.21 -7.49 -20.99
C ASN A 74 2.75 -6.58 -19.85
N LEU A 75 3.69 -6.01 -19.09
CA LEU A 75 3.47 -5.09 -17.98
C LEU A 75 4.41 -3.89 -18.10
N LYS A 76 3.85 -2.70 -17.94
CA LYS A 76 4.58 -1.46 -17.74
C LYS A 76 4.21 -0.88 -16.39
N ILE A 77 5.20 -0.55 -15.56
CA ILE A 77 5.01 0.14 -14.28
C ILE A 77 5.57 1.56 -14.40
N ASP A 78 4.75 2.55 -14.07
CA ASP A 78 5.15 3.96 -13.90
C ASP A 78 5.18 4.27 -12.40
N LEU A 79 6.37 4.21 -11.80
CA LEU A 79 6.59 4.53 -10.40
C LEU A 79 6.90 6.03 -10.24
N GLN A 80 6.08 6.73 -9.48
CA GLN A 80 6.26 8.11 -9.07
C GLN A 80 6.54 8.15 -7.56
N ASN A 81 7.62 8.84 -7.16
CA ASN A 81 8.01 9.01 -5.77
C ASN A 81 7.98 10.51 -5.42
N ALA A 82 7.13 10.87 -4.47
CA ALA A 82 6.91 12.26 -4.08
C ALA A 82 8.00 12.83 -3.17
N GLN A 83 8.95 12.01 -2.70
CA GLN A 83 10.06 12.41 -1.84
C GLN A 83 9.62 13.12 -0.54
N GLY A 84 8.46 12.73 0.00
CA GLY A 84 7.89 13.30 1.23
C GLY A 84 7.14 14.63 1.03
N ASP A 85 7.02 15.14 -0.20
CA ASP A 85 6.36 16.40 -0.50
C ASP A 85 4.89 16.17 -0.89
N GLN A 86 3.97 16.79 -0.14
CA GLN A 86 2.52 16.67 -0.37
C GLN A 86 2.09 17.31 -1.70
N SER A 87 2.76 18.36 -2.16
CA SER A 87 2.47 19.01 -3.45
C SER A 87 2.86 18.12 -4.62
N ASN A 88 3.97 17.38 -4.49
CA ASN A 88 4.39 16.39 -5.45
C ASN A 88 3.40 15.22 -5.53
N LEU A 89 2.85 14.76 -4.38
CA LEU A 89 1.80 13.72 -4.39
C LEU A 89 0.61 14.13 -5.25
N ALA A 90 0.12 15.38 -5.09
CA ALA A 90 -1.04 15.85 -5.85
C ALA A 90 -0.74 15.91 -7.36
N SER A 91 0.39 16.48 -7.75
CA SER A 91 0.77 16.61 -9.17
C SER A 91 1.06 15.26 -9.83
N MET A 92 1.77 14.37 -9.13
CA MET A 92 2.09 13.03 -9.62
C MET A 92 0.84 12.13 -9.69
N GLY A 93 -0.09 12.25 -8.73
CA GLY A 93 -1.37 11.56 -8.77
C GLY A 93 -2.19 11.94 -10.01
N GLN A 94 -2.31 13.23 -10.31
CA GLN A 94 -2.96 13.73 -11.52
C GLN A 94 -2.26 13.23 -12.79
N LYS A 95 -0.92 13.25 -12.83
CA LYS A 95 -0.13 12.73 -13.94
C LYS A 95 -0.44 11.25 -14.19
N LEU A 96 -0.37 10.39 -13.17
CA LEU A 96 -0.65 8.97 -13.31
C LEU A 96 -2.07 8.67 -13.83
N VAL A 97 -3.05 9.50 -13.47
CA VAL A 97 -4.41 9.42 -14.01
C VAL A 97 -4.44 9.79 -15.50
N SER A 98 -3.73 10.84 -15.90
CA SER A 98 -3.69 11.33 -17.29
C SER A 98 -2.90 10.42 -18.24
N ASP A 99 -1.90 9.71 -17.75
CA ASP A 99 -1.01 8.85 -18.54
C ASP A 99 -1.66 7.50 -18.97
N ASN A 100 -2.99 7.41 -18.83
CA ASN A 100 -3.77 6.24 -19.26
C ASN A 100 -3.32 4.91 -18.64
N ASN A 101 -2.85 4.92 -17.39
CA ASN A 101 -2.64 3.70 -16.63
C ASN A 101 -3.97 2.93 -16.47
N ASP A 102 -3.95 1.61 -16.62
CA ASP A 102 -5.13 0.76 -16.47
C ASP A 102 -5.54 0.64 -14.99
N ILE A 103 -4.54 0.55 -14.10
CA ILE A 103 -4.70 0.43 -12.64
C ILE A 103 -3.75 1.42 -11.97
N LEU A 104 -4.18 1.96 -10.84
CA LEU A 104 -3.34 2.81 -9.98
C LEU A 104 -3.07 2.10 -8.66
N VAL A 105 -1.88 2.28 -8.12
CA VAL A 105 -1.48 1.74 -6.80
C VAL A 105 -0.99 2.89 -5.95
N GLY A 106 -1.58 3.07 -4.77
CA GLY A 106 -1.12 4.02 -3.76
C GLY A 106 -0.39 3.29 -2.64
N ILE A 107 0.88 3.55 -2.47
CA ILE A 107 1.67 3.03 -1.35
C ILE A 107 1.65 4.08 -0.25
N THR A 108 1.03 3.79 0.87
CA THR A 108 0.72 4.63 2.03
C THR A 108 -0.59 5.42 1.92
N THR A 109 -1.10 5.86 3.09
CA THR A 109 -2.33 6.65 3.17
C THR A 109 -2.25 7.97 2.37
N PRO A 110 -1.22 8.82 2.51
CA PRO A 110 -1.16 10.07 1.75
C PRO A 110 -1.14 9.87 0.24
N ALA A 111 -0.39 8.89 -0.27
CA ALA A 111 -0.35 8.58 -1.70
C ALA A 111 -1.70 8.08 -2.23
N THR A 112 -2.37 7.19 -1.48
CA THR A 112 -3.67 6.66 -1.87
C THR A 112 -4.76 7.75 -1.83
N LEU A 113 -4.74 8.65 -0.84
CA LEU A 113 -5.64 9.81 -0.78
C LEU A 113 -5.45 10.72 -1.99
N SER A 114 -4.21 10.99 -2.38
CA SER A 114 -3.91 11.79 -3.57
C SER A 114 -4.49 11.18 -4.85
N LEU A 115 -4.33 9.86 -5.05
CA LEU A 115 -4.95 9.14 -6.18
C LEU A 115 -6.48 9.18 -6.10
N SER A 116 -7.05 8.94 -4.92
CA SER A 116 -8.51 9.00 -4.69
C SER A 116 -9.11 10.37 -5.00
N ASN A 117 -8.37 11.44 -4.71
CA ASN A 117 -8.76 12.80 -5.04
C ASN A 117 -8.65 13.10 -6.55
N SER A 118 -7.71 12.43 -7.23
CA SER A 118 -7.46 12.63 -8.66
C SER A 118 -8.44 11.87 -9.56
N THR A 119 -9.04 10.75 -9.09
CA THR A 119 -9.99 9.96 -9.90
C THR A 119 -10.99 9.18 -9.04
N LYS A 120 -12.24 9.11 -9.54
CA LYS A 120 -13.29 8.23 -8.99
C LYS A 120 -13.66 7.09 -9.96
N LYS A 121 -12.97 6.99 -11.10
CA LYS A 121 -13.30 6.04 -12.17
C LYS A 121 -12.27 4.92 -12.31
N LYS A 122 -10.98 5.24 -12.19
CA LYS A 122 -9.91 4.24 -12.33
C LYS A 122 -9.81 3.42 -11.05
N THR A 123 -9.57 2.12 -11.19
CA THR A 123 -9.31 1.24 -10.06
C THR A 123 -8.04 1.67 -9.34
N ILE A 124 -8.13 1.81 -8.03
CA ILE A 124 -7.02 2.12 -7.14
C ILE A 124 -6.81 0.94 -6.20
N ILE A 125 -5.59 0.41 -6.19
CA ILE A 125 -5.15 -0.57 -5.20
C ILE A 125 -4.39 0.17 -4.10
N MET A 126 -4.89 0.11 -2.89
CA MET A 126 -4.21 0.62 -1.71
C MET A 126 -3.25 -0.42 -1.15
N ALA A 127 -2.02 -0.01 -0.82
CA ALA A 127 -0.97 -0.88 -0.30
C ALA A 127 -0.35 -0.29 0.97
N GLY A 128 -0.60 -0.93 2.11
CA GLY A 128 -0.14 -0.46 3.41
C GLY A 128 -0.90 0.79 3.88
N ILE A 129 -2.21 0.64 4.13
CA ILE A 129 -3.07 1.73 4.60
C ILE A 129 -3.55 1.41 6.01
N THR A 130 -3.26 2.30 6.95
CA THR A 130 -3.48 2.02 8.38
C THR A 130 -4.96 2.07 8.77
N TYR A 131 -5.71 3.08 8.29
CA TYR A 131 -7.11 3.32 8.61
C TYR A 131 -7.92 3.63 7.35
N PRO A 132 -8.17 2.66 6.45
CA PRO A 132 -8.76 2.94 5.15
C PRO A 132 -10.22 3.43 5.22
N VAL A 133 -11.00 2.99 6.21
CA VAL A 133 -12.37 3.43 6.43
C VAL A 133 -12.39 4.85 6.99
N GLU A 134 -11.62 5.10 8.04
CA GLU A 134 -11.53 6.40 8.71
C GLU A 134 -10.86 7.47 7.83
N ALA A 135 -10.03 7.06 6.88
CA ALA A 135 -9.47 7.94 5.85
C ALA A 135 -10.48 8.25 4.73
N GLY A 136 -11.67 7.63 4.74
CA GLY A 136 -12.69 7.81 3.70
C GLY A 136 -12.31 7.20 2.34
N LEU A 137 -11.37 6.26 2.33
CA LEU A 137 -10.94 5.56 1.12
C LEU A 137 -11.91 4.45 0.73
N ILE A 138 -12.45 3.73 1.70
CA ILE A 138 -13.42 2.66 1.53
C ILE A 138 -14.56 2.79 2.54
N GLN A 139 -15.69 2.14 2.27
CA GLN A 139 -16.85 2.17 3.18
C GLN A 139 -16.69 1.18 4.36
N ALA A 140 -16.19 -0.02 4.05
CA ALA A 140 -15.89 -1.06 5.03
C ALA A 140 -14.79 -1.99 4.47
N GLU A 141 -14.04 -2.65 5.34
CA GLU A 141 -12.92 -3.52 4.92
C GLU A 141 -13.38 -4.74 4.12
N ASP A 142 -14.52 -5.34 4.48
CA ASP A 142 -15.13 -6.46 3.78
C ASP A 142 -15.96 -6.03 2.55
N LYS A 143 -16.33 -4.76 2.46
CA LYS A 143 -17.12 -4.20 1.37
C LYS A 143 -16.67 -2.78 1.03
N PRO A 144 -15.61 -2.61 0.24
CA PRO A 144 -15.02 -1.30 -0.06
C PRO A 144 -16.01 -0.27 -0.63
N GLY A 145 -16.93 -0.69 -1.51
CA GLY A 145 -18.09 0.11 -1.95
C GLY A 145 -17.79 1.19 -3.00
N ASN A 146 -16.56 1.28 -3.51
CA ASN A 146 -16.14 2.24 -4.52
C ASN A 146 -15.04 1.66 -5.44
N ASN A 147 -14.25 2.53 -6.09
CA ASN A 147 -13.16 2.15 -7.00
C ASN A 147 -11.84 1.82 -6.29
N ILE A 148 -11.83 1.68 -4.96
CA ILE A 148 -10.62 1.44 -4.16
C ILE A 148 -10.75 0.12 -3.42
N THR A 149 -9.68 -0.69 -3.45
CA THR A 149 -9.52 -1.90 -2.65
C THR A 149 -8.03 -2.12 -2.37
N GLY A 150 -7.68 -3.08 -1.51
CA GLY A 150 -6.27 -3.40 -1.26
C GLY A 150 -6.01 -3.97 0.13
N VAL A 151 -4.87 -3.59 0.74
CA VAL A 151 -4.34 -4.18 1.96
C VAL A 151 -4.07 -3.12 3.02
N SER A 152 -4.55 -3.38 4.24
CA SER A 152 -4.27 -2.56 5.43
C SER A 152 -3.02 -3.07 6.16
N ASP A 153 -2.32 -2.16 6.85
CA ASP A 153 -1.16 -2.42 7.70
C ASP A 153 -1.40 -2.08 9.19
N ARG A 154 -2.65 -2.02 9.61
CA ARG A 154 -3.02 -1.64 10.98
C ARG A 154 -2.29 -2.47 12.04
N THR A 155 -1.68 -1.79 13.02
CA THR A 155 -0.92 -2.41 14.12
C THR A 155 -1.69 -2.36 15.44
N PRO A 156 -1.45 -3.31 16.36
CA PRO A 156 -2.11 -3.37 17.66
C PRO A 156 -1.43 -2.44 18.70
N ILE A 157 -1.76 -1.15 18.69
CA ILE A 157 -1.12 -0.11 19.53
C ILE A 157 -1.16 -0.46 21.02
N LYS A 158 -2.28 -0.99 21.52
CA LYS A 158 -2.39 -1.36 22.93
C LYS A 158 -1.32 -2.35 23.35
N GLN A 159 -1.15 -3.41 22.56
CA GLN A 159 -0.14 -4.45 22.81
C GLN A 159 1.29 -3.88 22.72
N GLN A 160 1.54 -2.93 21.82
CA GLN A 160 2.85 -2.26 21.72
C GLN A 160 3.14 -1.46 23.00
N LEU A 161 2.19 -0.68 23.51
CA LEU A 161 2.33 0.05 24.77
C LEU A 161 2.48 -0.88 25.98
N GLU A 162 1.76 -2.01 26.01
CA GLU A 162 1.91 -3.04 27.06
C GLU A 162 3.31 -3.67 27.02
N VAL A 163 3.88 -3.92 25.83
CA VAL A 163 5.27 -4.40 25.69
C VAL A 163 6.25 -3.34 26.19
N MET A 164 6.06 -2.07 25.86
CA MET A 164 6.90 -0.98 26.39
C MET A 164 6.89 -0.97 27.92
N LYS A 165 5.73 -1.12 28.58
CA LYS A 165 5.63 -1.22 30.05
C LYS A 165 6.31 -2.45 30.63
N LYS A 166 6.30 -3.58 29.92
CA LYS A 166 7.02 -4.79 30.36
C LYS A 166 8.54 -4.60 30.30
N VAL A 167 9.02 -3.94 29.27
CA VAL A 167 10.47 -3.66 29.08
C VAL A 167 10.94 -2.55 30.02
N LEU A 168 10.09 -1.55 30.28
CA LEU A 168 10.34 -0.43 31.18
C LEU A 168 9.30 -0.38 32.29
N PRO A 169 9.39 -1.22 33.35
CA PRO A 169 8.37 -1.33 34.40
C PRO A 169 8.13 -0.02 35.17
N ASN A 170 9.13 0.85 35.24
CA ASN A 170 9.06 2.14 35.95
C ASN A 170 8.62 3.30 35.03
N MET A 171 8.26 3.03 33.78
CA MET A 171 7.79 4.06 32.83
C MET A 171 6.53 4.72 33.34
N LYS A 172 6.56 6.05 33.46
CA LYS A 172 5.42 6.89 33.87
C LYS A 172 4.90 7.74 32.73
N ARG A 173 5.80 8.20 31.86
CA ARG A 173 5.45 9.11 30.76
C ARG A 173 5.99 8.60 29.44
N VAL A 174 5.08 8.46 28.45
CA VAL A 174 5.42 8.11 27.07
C VAL A 174 5.34 9.33 26.16
N GLY A 175 6.39 9.58 25.39
CA GLY A 175 6.41 10.56 24.32
C GLY A 175 5.77 9.93 23.08
N ILE A 176 4.97 10.70 22.34
CA ILE A 176 4.39 10.27 21.07
C ILE A 176 4.89 11.24 20.01
N LEU A 177 5.73 10.74 19.09
CA LEU A 177 6.37 11.52 18.03
C LEU A 177 5.76 11.16 16.69
N TYR A 178 5.23 12.15 15.96
CA TYR A 178 4.58 11.90 14.67
C TYR A 178 4.64 13.10 13.73
N THR A 179 4.41 12.85 12.44
CA THR A 179 4.36 13.85 11.37
C THR A 179 2.96 14.42 11.24
N ALA A 180 2.82 15.74 11.35
CA ALA A 180 1.51 16.40 11.35
C ALA A 180 0.76 16.31 10.01
N SER A 181 1.46 16.11 8.89
CA SER A 181 0.88 16.00 7.55
C SER A 181 0.51 14.58 7.13
N GLU A 182 0.71 13.57 7.99
CA GLU A 182 0.33 12.18 7.73
C GLU A 182 -0.91 11.80 8.56
N ASP A 183 -2.09 11.77 7.92
CA ASP A 183 -3.37 11.50 8.60
C ASP A 183 -3.40 10.19 9.39
N ASN A 184 -2.77 9.14 8.87
CA ASN A 184 -2.62 7.86 9.57
C ASN A 184 -1.80 8.01 10.86
N ALA A 185 -0.70 8.76 10.83
CA ALA A 185 0.15 8.99 11.99
C ALA A 185 -0.58 9.83 13.06
N VAL A 186 -1.30 10.87 12.65
CA VAL A 186 -2.15 11.68 13.53
C VAL A 186 -3.19 10.83 14.25
N LYS A 187 -3.92 9.97 13.52
CA LYS A 187 -4.95 9.09 14.09
C LYS A 187 -4.35 8.07 15.05
N GLN A 188 -3.23 7.44 14.68
CA GLN A 188 -2.53 6.49 15.58
C GLN A 188 -1.98 7.19 16.82
N ALA A 189 -1.47 8.41 16.71
CA ALA A 189 -1.03 9.18 17.86
C ALA A 189 -2.17 9.46 18.83
N GLN A 190 -3.34 9.84 18.34
CA GLN A 190 -4.54 10.05 19.16
C GLN A 190 -5.00 8.74 19.84
N GLU A 191 -5.01 7.62 19.12
CA GLU A 191 -5.33 6.30 19.69
C GLU A 191 -4.30 5.89 20.74
N ALA A 192 -3.01 6.08 20.47
CA ALA A 192 -1.93 5.79 21.41
C ALA A 192 -2.03 6.63 22.69
N GLU A 193 -2.35 7.92 22.56
CA GLU A 193 -2.57 8.80 23.73
C GLU A 193 -3.71 8.32 24.63
N LYS A 194 -4.84 7.94 24.02
CA LYS A 194 -5.98 7.38 24.75
C LYS A 194 -5.60 6.09 25.46
N LEU A 195 -5.00 5.13 24.74
CA LEU A 195 -4.63 3.82 25.28
C LEU A 195 -3.52 3.91 26.32
N ALA A 196 -2.57 4.83 26.17
CA ALA A 196 -1.55 5.07 27.20
C ALA A 196 -2.17 5.55 28.52
N LYS A 197 -3.13 6.48 28.47
CA LYS A 197 -3.88 6.93 29.64
C LYS A 197 -4.66 5.81 30.32
N GLU A 198 -5.29 4.92 29.53
CA GLU A 198 -5.98 3.73 30.06
C GLU A 198 -5.00 2.76 30.78
N LEU A 199 -3.74 2.73 30.35
CA LEU A 199 -2.66 1.97 30.97
C LEU A 199 -2.00 2.69 32.16
N GLY A 200 -2.52 3.88 32.56
CA GLY A 200 -2.00 4.69 33.66
C GLY A 200 -0.71 5.43 33.34
N LEU A 201 -0.43 5.69 32.06
CA LEU A 201 0.72 6.47 31.63
C LEU A 201 0.33 7.93 31.35
N GLU A 202 1.20 8.86 31.72
CA GLU A 202 1.17 10.22 31.21
C GLU A 202 1.66 10.24 29.76
N THR A 203 1.12 11.14 28.95
CA THR A 203 1.52 11.29 27.54
C THR A 203 2.05 12.69 27.27
N LYS A 204 3.03 12.78 26.39
CA LYS A 204 3.49 14.03 25.79
C LYS A 204 3.63 13.84 24.29
N THR A 205 2.91 14.64 23.51
CA THR A 205 2.96 14.59 22.05
C THR A 205 3.91 15.64 21.49
N ALA A 206 4.60 15.31 20.41
CA ALA A 206 5.40 16.22 19.63
C ALA A 206 5.26 15.91 18.15
N THR A 207 5.21 16.93 17.31
CA THR A 207 5.06 16.80 15.87
C THR A 207 6.24 17.35 15.11
N VAL A 208 6.52 16.73 13.96
CA VAL A 208 7.45 17.23 12.96
C VAL A 208 6.71 17.61 11.68
N ALA A 209 7.25 18.58 10.94
CA ALA A 209 6.75 18.93 9.62
C ALA A 209 7.46 18.14 8.51
N ASN A 210 8.74 17.85 8.70
CA ASN A 210 9.61 17.13 7.77
C ASN A 210 10.79 16.52 8.52
N THR A 211 11.67 15.82 7.79
CA THR A 211 12.82 15.10 8.38
C THR A 211 13.86 16.00 9.06
N ASN A 212 13.95 17.27 8.69
CA ASN A 212 14.94 18.20 9.28
C ASN A 212 14.64 18.53 10.75
N ASP A 213 13.37 18.46 11.14
CA ASP A 213 12.93 18.80 12.51
C ASP A 213 13.13 17.63 13.48
N ILE A 214 13.29 16.40 12.98
CA ILE A 214 13.24 15.17 13.77
C ILE A 214 14.26 15.17 14.89
N GLN A 215 15.51 15.57 14.65
CA GLN A 215 16.54 15.57 15.69
C GLN A 215 16.15 16.46 16.86
N GLN A 216 15.87 17.74 16.60
CA GLN A 216 15.58 18.73 17.65
C GLN A 216 14.31 18.36 18.42
N VAL A 217 13.26 17.95 17.70
CA VAL A 217 11.97 17.58 18.32
C VAL A 217 12.13 16.32 19.17
N THR A 218 12.90 15.31 18.70
CA THR A 218 13.20 14.11 19.46
C THR A 218 14.01 14.41 20.71
N GLU A 219 15.05 15.26 20.63
CA GLU A 219 15.85 15.68 21.78
C GLU A 219 14.99 16.34 22.87
N ASN A 220 14.09 17.24 22.46
CA ASN A 220 13.18 17.89 23.38
C ASN A 220 12.21 16.89 24.02
N LEU A 221 11.56 16.02 23.21
CA LEU A 221 10.61 15.02 23.71
C LEU A 221 11.29 14.03 24.65
N ALA A 222 12.44 13.50 24.27
CA ALA A 222 13.22 12.56 25.06
C ALA A 222 13.66 13.13 26.43
N SER A 223 13.87 14.44 26.54
CA SER A 223 14.23 15.08 27.83
C SER A 223 13.08 15.10 28.83
N GLN A 224 11.85 14.81 28.41
CA GLN A 224 10.62 14.99 29.19
C GLN A 224 9.82 13.69 29.34
N THR A 225 10.30 12.60 28.77
CA THR A 225 9.58 11.30 28.71
C THR A 225 10.52 10.15 28.98
N ASP A 226 9.97 9.02 29.44
CA ASP A 226 10.73 7.80 29.77
C ASP A 226 10.93 6.92 28.54
N ALA A 227 10.04 7.04 27.55
CA ALA A 227 10.10 6.31 26.30
C ALA A 227 9.42 7.13 25.19
N ILE A 228 9.74 6.84 23.93
CA ILE A 228 9.10 7.43 22.77
C ILE A 228 8.38 6.33 21.97
N PHE A 229 7.09 6.54 21.71
CA PHE A 229 6.28 5.78 20.78
C PHE A 229 6.23 6.53 19.43
N VAL A 230 6.58 5.87 18.35
CA VAL A 230 6.41 6.37 16.99
C VAL A 230 5.32 5.53 16.32
N PRO A 231 4.21 6.11 15.90
CA PRO A 231 3.19 5.41 15.12
C PRO A 231 3.73 4.97 13.75
N ILE A 232 2.88 4.35 12.91
CA ILE A 232 3.19 4.16 11.49
C ILE A 232 3.26 5.54 10.85
N ASP A 233 4.49 6.02 10.68
CA ASP A 233 4.84 7.34 10.20
C ASP A 233 5.99 7.23 9.20
N ASN A 234 5.71 7.54 7.94
CA ASN A 234 6.67 7.28 6.86
C ASN A 234 7.83 8.28 6.89
N THR A 235 7.55 9.53 7.22
CA THR A 235 8.56 10.59 7.33
C THR A 235 9.57 10.26 8.44
N ILE A 236 9.07 9.90 9.63
CA ILE A 236 9.94 9.53 10.74
C ILE A 236 10.66 8.20 10.45
N ALA A 237 9.98 7.22 9.87
CA ALA A 237 10.59 5.94 9.49
C ALA A 237 11.78 6.12 8.55
N SER A 238 11.70 7.07 7.60
CA SER A 238 12.81 7.37 6.69
C SER A 238 14.06 7.93 7.38
N ALA A 239 13.89 8.53 8.56
CA ALA A 239 14.96 9.10 9.38
C ALA A 239 15.05 8.45 10.78
N MET A 240 14.56 7.21 10.94
CA MET A 240 14.52 6.49 12.22
C MET A 240 15.91 6.40 12.88
N ALA A 241 16.98 6.30 12.09
CA ALA A 241 18.35 6.31 12.61
C ALA A 241 18.66 7.58 13.42
N THR A 242 18.08 8.73 13.07
CA THR A 242 18.23 9.98 13.83
C THR A 242 17.50 9.88 15.17
N VAL A 243 16.29 9.35 15.21
CA VAL A 243 15.53 9.13 16.45
C VAL A 243 16.31 8.21 17.39
N VAL A 244 16.78 7.07 16.88
CA VAL A 244 17.56 6.10 17.65
C VAL A 244 18.84 6.72 18.19
N LYS A 245 19.60 7.46 17.37
CA LYS A 245 20.84 8.15 17.82
C LYS A 245 20.59 9.10 18.97
N VAL A 246 19.50 9.88 18.90
CA VAL A 246 19.12 10.84 19.98
C VAL A 246 18.76 10.09 21.25
N THR A 247 17.93 9.05 21.14
CA THR A 247 17.48 8.26 22.29
C THR A 247 18.60 7.49 22.96
N ASP A 248 19.54 6.90 22.19
CA ASP A 248 20.71 6.21 22.71
C ASP A 248 21.67 7.16 23.43
N ALA A 249 21.88 8.37 22.90
CA ALA A 249 22.67 9.40 23.56
C ALA A 249 22.09 9.77 24.95
N LYS A 250 20.77 9.84 25.07
CA LYS A 250 20.06 10.07 26.32
C LYS A 250 20.16 8.91 27.31
N LYS A 251 20.10 7.68 26.84
CA LYS A 251 20.31 6.46 27.65
C LYS A 251 21.69 6.46 28.29
N ASN A 252 22.72 6.84 27.55
CA ASN A 252 24.10 6.93 28.04
C ASN A 252 24.28 8.06 29.09
N SER A 253 23.39 9.04 29.14
CA SER A 253 23.35 10.10 30.15
C SER A 253 22.41 9.79 31.34
N GLY A 254 21.99 8.55 31.54
CA GLY A 254 21.17 8.08 32.68
C GLY A 254 19.67 8.11 32.46
N LEU A 255 19.20 8.42 31.24
CA LEU A 255 17.79 8.35 30.85
C LEU A 255 17.52 7.08 30.05
N SER A 256 16.66 6.21 30.55
CA SER A 256 16.18 5.02 29.83
C SER A 256 15.21 5.43 28.73
N VAL A 257 15.55 5.13 27.50
CA VAL A 257 14.66 5.33 26.32
C VAL A 257 14.64 4.01 25.54
N SER A 258 13.48 3.55 25.19
CA SER A 258 13.30 2.33 24.36
C SER A 258 12.39 2.61 23.17
#